data_e2fb065b5dd3f34a25a82d27cba873da
#
_entry.id   e2fb065b5dd3f34a25a82d27cba873da
#
_cell.length_a   1.000
_cell.length_b   1.000
_cell.length_c   1.000
_cell.angle_alpha   90.00
_cell.angle_beta   90.00
_cell.angle_gamma   90.00
#
_symmetry.space_group_name_H-M   'P 1'
#
loop_
_entity.id
_entity.type
_entity.pdbx_description
1 polymer ?
#
loop_
_entity_poly.entity_id
_entity_poly.type
_entity_poly.pdbx_seq_one_letter_code
_entity_poly.pdbx_strand_id
1 'polypeptide(L)'
;MSSAGTAGAETAIDPAILREAAEWLTQLHDGDAGPKEWEAIECWRASSPAHGRAWQRAESLLGDLRGLPGEPLRATLEQPAARRRQLLRLLWLPLAPSAGWLAWQQLRIDGERWRSATGEQRPLTLADGTRLLLNTATEIAVDFNAQARSIRLLAGEILVTSAPDPRPLRVVTADGSVRPIGTRFSVRRAGSDDTSRVVVFEGAVEVDAHGRQARVVAGQRLGFGAQGPGAVESGVGVADEAWTQGMVVARRMRLADLVAELDRYHPGFLRCHPAVAELRISGTFPALARARSLQLLAETLPVQVRQRSAYWVTVEPLRA
;
A
#
# COMPACT_ATOMS: atom_id res chain seq x y z
N MET A 1 18.95 26.41 -39.32
CA MET A 1 17.49 26.32 -39.38
C MET A 1 17.06 25.48 -38.15
N SER A 2 16.59 26.17 -37.13
CA SER A 2 16.14 25.61 -35.86
C SER A 2 14.83 24.82 -36.06
N SER A 3 14.73 23.67 -35.44
CA SER A 3 13.44 23.08 -35.04
C SER A 3 13.49 22.72 -33.56
N ALA A 4 12.93 23.61 -32.77
CA ALA A 4 12.67 23.40 -31.36
C ALA A 4 11.55 22.35 -31.22
N GLY A 5 11.85 21.27 -30.48
CA GLY A 5 10.87 20.27 -30.06
C GLY A 5 9.90 20.87 -29.05
N THR A 6 8.63 20.86 -29.37
CA THR A 6 7.51 21.17 -28.48
C THR A 6 7.42 20.10 -27.40
N ALA A 7 7.87 20.44 -26.18
CA ALA A 7 7.52 19.71 -24.98
C ALA A 7 5.99 19.82 -24.79
N GLY A 8 5.30 18.68 -24.74
CA GLY A 8 3.85 18.61 -24.52
C GLY A 8 3.47 19.29 -23.21
N ALA A 9 2.69 20.37 -23.31
CA ALA A 9 2.02 20.99 -22.19
C ALA A 9 1.03 19.97 -21.62
N GLU A 10 1.28 19.48 -20.42
CA GLU A 10 0.33 18.72 -19.62
C GLU A 10 -0.86 19.64 -19.37
N THR A 11 -1.95 19.40 -20.12
CA THR A 11 -3.13 20.26 -20.08
C THR A 11 -3.73 20.18 -18.68
N ALA A 12 -3.65 21.26 -17.93
CA ALA A 12 -4.18 21.39 -16.59
C ALA A 12 -5.66 20.97 -16.59
N ILE A 13 -6.02 20.04 -15.70
CA ILE A 13 -7.42 19.58 -15.55
C ILE A 13 -8.18 20.69 -14.85
N ASP A 14 -9.38 21.04 -15.37
CA ASP A 14 -10.26 22.04 -14.77
C ASP A 14 -10.58 21.65 -13.32
N PRO A 15 -10.35 22.54 -12.34
CA PRO A 15 -10.66 22.30 -10.93
C PRO A 15 -12.13 21.96 -10.66
N ALA A 16 -13.06 22.40 -11.53
CA ALA A 16 -14.48 22.05 -11.42
C ALA A 16 -14.69 20.55 -11.73
N ILE A 17 -14.09 20.05 -12.81
CA ILE A 17 -14.17 18.64 -13.20
C ILE A 17 -13.51 17.72 -12.16
N LEU A 18 -12.40 18.17 -11.55
CA LEU A 18 -11.76 17.42 -10.45
C LEU A 18 -12.65 17.35 -9.21
N ARG A 19 -13.38 18.40 -8.89
CA ARG A 19 -14.32 18.42 -7.78
C ARG A 19 -15.48 17.46 -8.00
N GLU A 20 -16.06 17.47 -9.19
CA GLU A 20 -17.11 16.53 -9.58
C GLU A 20 -16.64 15.07 -9.50
N ALA A 21 -15.41 14.79 -9.95
CA ALA A 21 -14.82 13.46 -9.81
C ALA A 21 -14.70 13.03 -8.33
N ALA A 22 -14.29 13.95 -7.44
CA ALA A 22 -14.18 13.69 -6.00
C ALA A 22 -15.55 13.47 -5.35
N GLU A 23 -16.59 14.22 -5.75
CA GLU A 23 -17.96 14.04 -5.27
C GLU A 23 -18.52 12.67 -5.67
N TRP A 24 -18.35 12.25 -6.93
CA TRP A 24 -18.73 10.93 -7.40
C TRP A 24 -18.01 9.80 -6.63
N LEU A 25 -16.70 9.96 -6.37
CA LEU A 25 -15.93 8.99 -5.60
C LEU A 25 -16.37 8.91 -4.14
N THR A 26 -16.79 10.03 -3.54
CA THR A 26 -17.33 10.06 -2.18
C THR A 26 -18.66 9.30 -2.10
N GLN A 27 -19.60 9.55 -3.03
CA GLN A 27 -20.87 8.81 -3.10
C GLN A 27 -20.67 7.30 -3.27
N LEU A 28 -19.63 6.89 -4.03
CA LEU A 28 -19.27 5.48 -4.18
C LEU A 28 -18.71 4.88 -2.89
N HIS A 29 -18.06 5.69 -2.06
CA HIS A 29 -17.44 5.24 -0.81
C HIS A 29 -18.47 5.01 0.30
N ASP A 30 -19.52 5.79 0.33
CA ASP A 30 -20.60 5.71 1.32
C ASP A 30 -21.53 4.48 1.12
N GLY A 31 -21.35 3.73 0.03
CA GLY A 31 -22.00 2.43 -0.15
C GLY A 31 -23.41 2.48 -0.76
N ASP A 32 -23.96 3.67 -1.00
CA ASP A 32 -25.33 3.88 -1.46
C ASP A 32 -25.51 3.94 -2.99
N ALA A 33 -24.45 3.73 -3.78
CA ALA A 33 -24.51 3.82 -5.23
C ALA A 33 -25.21 2.63 -5.87
N GLY A 34 -26.42 2.83 -6.34
CA GLY A 34 -27.21 1.88 -7.11
C GLY A 34 -26.80 1.81 -8.60
N PRO A 35 -27.48 0.95 -9.42
CA PRO A 35 -27.15 0.80 -10.84
C PRO A 35 -27.32 2.10 -11.66
N LYS A 36 -28.23 2.98 -11.28
CA LYS A 36 -28.49 4.26 -11.96
C LYS A 36 -27.38 5.28 -11.74
N GLU A 37 -26.84 5.32 -10.53
CA GLU A 37 -25.71 6.18 -10.17
C GLU A 37 -24.46 5.76 -10.94
N TRP A 38 -24.27 4.46 -11.14
CA TRP A 38 -23.17 3.93 -11.94
C TRP A 38 -23.28 4.30 -13.42
N GLU A 39 -24.46 4.19 -14.03
CA GLU A 39 -24.70 4.64 -15.39
C GLU A 39 -24.41 6.15 -15.55
N ALA A 40 -24.80 6.95 -14.55
CA ALA A 40 -24.53 8.38 -14.54
C ALA A 40 -23.02 8.68 -14.47
N ILE A 41 -22.25 7.95 -13.65
CA ILE A 41 -20.80 8.09 -13.57
C ILE A 41 -20.12 7.69 -14.88
N GLU A 42 -20.54 6.62 -15.52
CA GLU A 42 -19.98 6.20 -16.81
C GLU A 42 -20.29 7.22 -17.91
N CYS A 43 -21.52 7.73 -17.96
CA CYS A 43 -21.88 8.82 -18.85
C CYS A 43 -21.04 10.08 -18.59
N TRP A 44 -20.86 10.45 -17.33
CA TRP A 44 -20.04 11.60 -16.95
C TRP A 44 -18.57 11.40 -17.36
N ARG A 45 -17.97 10.23 -17.14
CA ARG A 45 -16.60 9.90 -17.56
C ARG A 45 -16.41 9.92 -19.07
N ALA A 46 -17.42 9.48 -19.82
CA ALA A 46 -17.41 9.46 -21.27
C ALA A 46 -17.67 10.84 -21.92
N SER A 47 -18.11 11.83 -21.14
CA SER A 47 -18.50 13.14 -21.65
C SER A 47 -17.34 13.94 -22.25
N SER A 48 -16.11 13.74 -21.78
CA SER A 48 -14.90 14.25 -22.44
C SER A 48 -13.61 13.56 -21.95
N PRO A 49 -12.50 13.65 -22.71
CA PRO A 49 -11.20 13.16 -22.25
C PRO A 49 -10.70 13.83 -20.97
N ALA A 50 -11.17 15.06 -20.66
CA ALA A 50 -10.84 15.77 -19.43
C ALA A 50 -11.48 15.09 -18.19
N HIS A 51 -12.73 14.64 -18.29
CA HIS A 51 -13.43 13.93 -17.24
C HIS A 51 -12.77 12.58 -16.95
N GLY A 52 -12.35 11.84 -17.98
CA GLY A 52 -11.59 10.60 -17.81
C GLY A 52 -10.26 10.79 -17.06
N ARG A 53 -9.51 11.86 -17.41
CA ARG A 53 -8.25 12.21 -16.69
C ARG A 53 -8.51 12.68 -15.26
N ALA A 54 -9.56 13.47 -15.03
CA ALA A 54 -9.94 13.93 -13.70
C ALA A 54 -10.31 12.76 -12.79
N TRP A 55 -11.05 11.79 -13.33
CA TRP A 55 -11.38 10.55 -12.63
C TRP A 55 -10.13 9.78 -12.21
N GLN A 56 -9.21 9.51 -13.14
CA GLN A 56 -7.95 8.84 -12.86
C GLN A 56 -7.10 9.57 -11.81
N ARG A 57 -7.08 10.90 -11.89
CA ARG A 57 -6.36 11.73 -10.91
C ARG A 57 -6.98 11.65 -9.52
N ALA A 58 -8.31 11.70 -9.43
CA ALA A 58 -9.03 11.60 -8.16
C ALA A 58 -8.88 10.18 -7.54
N GLU A 59 -8.92 9.12 -8.35
CA GLU A 59 -8.62 7.74 -7.90
C GLU A 59 -7.19 7.60 -7.36
N SER A 60 -6.20 8.20 -8.02
CA SER A 60 -4.81 8.16 -7.55
C SER A 60 -4.65 8.88 -6.22
N LEU A 61 -5.30 10.03 -6.04
CA LEU A 61 -5.28 10.79 -4.78
C LEU A 61 -5.96 10.04 -3.63
N LEU A 62 -7.05 9.30 -3.90
CA LEU A 62 -7.68 8.43 -2.90
C LEU A 62 -6.83 7.21 -2.55
N GLY A 63 -6.07 6.68 -3.51
CA GLY A 63 -5.06 5.65 -3.25
C GLY A 63 -3.95 6.15 -2.32
N ASP A 64 -3.49 7.37 -2.55
CA ASP A 64 -2.46 8.02 -1.71
C ASP A 64 -3.00 8.38 -0.30
N LEU A 65 -4.28 8.74 -0.18
CA LEU A 65 -4.94 9.04 1.11
C LEU A 65 -5.20 7.81 1.98
N ARG A 66 -5.26 6.60 1.41
CA ARG A 66 -5.39 5.34 2.17
C ARG A 66 -4.16 5.02 3.03
N GLY A 67 -3.04 5.69 2.81
CA GLY A 67 -1.83 5.61 3.63
C GLY A 67 -1.79 6.59 4.82
N LEU A 68 -2.82 7.43 5.01
CA LEU A 68 -2.86 8.40 6.10
C LEU A 68 -3.78 7.91 7.23
N PRO A 69 -3.38 8.07 8.52
CA PRO A 69 -4.21 7.67 9.65
C PRO A 69 -5.53 8.45 9.67
N GLY A 70 -6.65 7.71 9.61
CA GLY A 70 -7.99 8.25 9.29
C GLY A 70 -8.73 8.97 10.41
N GLU A 71 -8.22 9.09 11.62
CA GLU A 71 -8.94 9.69 12.74
C GLU A 71 -9.00 11.23 12.79
N PRO A 72 -7.93 12.00 12.51
CA PRO A 72 -8.02 13.45 12.62
C PRO A 72 -8.85 14.12 11.51
N LEU A 73 -9.04 13.44 10.36
CA LEU A 73 -9.76 14.02 9.22
C LEU A 73 -11.29 13.95 9.37
N ARG A 74 -11.83 12.90 10.00
CA ARG A 74 -13.26 12.76 10.26
C ARG A 74 -13.77 13.78 11.29
N ALA A 75 -13.00 14.06 12.34
CA ALA A 75 -13.35 15.02 13.38
C ALA A 75 -13.42 16.48 12.89
N THR A 76 -12.75 16.82 11.77
CA THR A 76 -12.74 18.19 11.22
C THR A 76 -13.88 18.45 10.23
N LEU A 77 -14.47 17.43 9.63
CA LEU A 77 -15.54 17.60 8.62
C LEU A 77 -16.94 17.74 9.23
N GLU A 78 -17.14 17.30 10.48
CA GLU A 78 -18.44 17.33 11.16
C GLU A 78 -18.71 18.62 11.97
N GLN A 79 -17.83 19.64 11.95
CA GLN A 79 -18.01 20.85 12.73
C GLN A 79 -18.71 21.97 11.93
N PRO A 80 -19.71 22.67 12.54
CA PRO A 80 -20.44 23.76 11.88
C PRO A 80 -19.54 24.97 11.55
N ALA A 81 -19.81 25.57 10.40
CA ALA A 81 -19.01 26.62 9.71
C ALA A 81 -18.58 27.83 10.57
N ALA A 82 -19.23 28.10 11.69
CA ALA A 82 -18.90 29.24 12.57
C ALA A 82 -17.60 29.05 13.37
N ARG A 83 -17.22 27.80 13.68
CA ARG A 83 -16.00 27.47 14.46
C ARG A 83 -14.74 27.42 13.57
N ARG A 84 -14.93 27.23 12.28
CA ARG A 84 -13.85 27.14 11.28
C ARG A 84 -13.08 28.46 11.12
N ARG A 85 -13.73 29.62 11.29
CA ARG A 85 -13.09 30.94 11.20
C ARG A 85 -12.22 31.28 12.42
N GLN A 86 -12.50 30.72 13.58
CA GLN A 86 -11.70 30.96 14.80
C GLN A 86 -10.44 30.08 14.81
N LEU A 87 -10.51 28.83 14.29
CA LEU A 87 -9.34 27.96 14.20
C LEU A 87 -8.33 28.44 13.16
N LEU A 88 -8.78 29.07 12.08
CA LEU A 88 -7.90 29.69 11.08
C LEU A 88 -7.14 30.92 11.62
N ARG A 89 -7.63 31.58 12.67
CA ARG A 89 -6.93 32.70 13.31
C ARG A 89 -5.85 32.27 14.32
N LEU A 90 -5.91 31.03 14.84
CA LEU A 90 -4.89 30.43 15.71
C LEU A 90 -3.68 29.87 14.93
N LEU A 91 -3.80 29.69 13.62
CA LEU A 91 -2.70 29.27 12.73
C LEU A 91 -1.66 30.39 12.44
N TRP A 92 -1.88 31.61 12.93
CA TRP A 92 -0.97 32.76 12.77
C TRP A 92 -0.12 33.06 14.00
N LEU A 93 -0.09 32.20 15.01
CA LEU A 93 0.91 32.29 16.07
C LEU A 93 2.28 31.87 15.49
N PRO A 94 3.33 32.69 15.63
CA PRO A 94 4.67 32.31 15.20
C PRO A 94 5.18 31.19 16.10
N LEU A 95 4.96 29.92 15.67
CA LEU A 95 5.68 28.79 16.26
C LEU A 95 7.17 29.02 16.00
N ALA A 96 7.95 28.96 17.06
CA ALA A 96 9.38 29.13 17.04
C ALA A 96 10.01 28.30 15.91
N PRO A 97 10.88 28.86 15.08
CA PRO A 97 11.40 28.22 13.86
C PRO A 97 12.18 26.92 14.11
N SER A 98 12.54 26.62 15.36
CA SER A 98 13.32 25.45 15.75
C SER A 98 12.56 24.13 15.73
N ALA A 99 11.29 24.10 16.14
CA ALA A 99 10.51 22.83 16.14
C ALA A 99 10.05 22.45 14.74
N GLY A 100 9.64 23.39 13.93
CA GLY A 100 9.28 23.18 12.53
C GLY A 100 10.48 22.77 11.67
N TRP A 101 11.66 23.30 11.95
CA TRP A 101 12.87 22.95 11.24
C TRP A 101 13.38 21.54 11.58
N LEU A 102 13.31 21.14 12.86
CA LEU A 102 13.63 19.78 13.30
C LEU A 102 12.63 18.74 12.75
N ALA A 103 11.34 19.05 12.74
CA ALA A 103 10.33 18.21 12.10
C ALA A 103 10.52 18.13 10.58
N TRP A 104 10.85 19.25 9.93
CA TRP A 104 11.14 19.30 8.50
C TRP A 104 12.46 18.60 8.15
N GLN A 105 13.47 18.62 9.03
CA GLN A 105 14.72 17.87 8.87
C GLN A 105 14.52 16.35 9.04
N GLN A 106 13.59 15.93 9.90
CA GLN A 106 13.16 14.51 9.98
C GLN A 106 12.28 14.09 8.80
N LEU A 107 11.57 15.04 8.17
CA LEU A 107 10.76 14.82 6.97
C LEU A 107 11.56 14.90 5.66
N ARG A 108 12.80 15.40 5.67
CA ARG A 108 13.71 15.26 4.54
C ARG A 108 14.06 13.77 4.39
N ILE A 109 13.34 13.11 3.51
CA ILE A 109 13.71 11.79 3.01
C ILE A 109 14.84 12.03 2.03
N ASP A 110 16.06 12.21 2.59
CA ASP A 110 17.27 12.21 1.77
C ASP A 110 17.50 10.78 1.32
N GLY A 111 17.82 10.59 0.03
CA GLY A 111 18.06 9.28 -0.55
C GLY A 111 17.43 9.08 -1.91
N GLU A 112 17.97 8.12 -2.63
CA GLU A 112 17.48 7.71 -3.93
C GLU A 112 16.13 6.96 -3.77
N ARG A 113 15.09 7.42 -4.50
CA ARG A 113 13.74 6.83 -4.39
C ARG A 113 13.50 5.82 -5.50
N TRP A 114 12.92 4.70 -5.10
CA TRP A 114 12.52 3.63 -6.00
C TRP A 114 11.07 3.26 -5.74
N ARG A 115 10.35 3.00 -6.84
CA ARG A 115 8.93 2.64 -6.78
C ARG A 115 8.62 1.49 -7.71
N SER A 116 7.65 0.68 -7.34
CA SER A 116 6.94 -0.25 -8.21
C SER A 116 5.48 0.19 -8.36
N ALA A 117 4.93 0.00 -9.55
CA ALA A 117 3.50 0.23 -9.78
C ALA A 117 2.64 -0.89 -9.18
N THR A 118 1.32 -0.68 -9.11
CA THR A 118 0.38 -1.74 -8.74
C THR A 118 0.47 -2.90 -9.74
N GLY A 119 0.67 -4.12 -9.24
CA GLY A 119 0.87 -5.34 -10.03
C GLY A 119 2.30 -5.51 -10.57
N GLU A 120 3.21 -4.57 -10.31
CA GLU A 120 4.61 -4.68 -10.70
C GLU A 120 5.45 -5.29 -9.57
N GLN A 121 6.34 -6.20 -9.93
CA GLN A 121 7.44 -6.66 -9.08
C GLN A 121 8.76 -6.20 -9.67
N ARG A 122 9.56 -5.48 -8.91
CA ARG A 122 10.77 -4.83 -9.41
C ARG A 122 12.01 -5.31 -8.68
N PRO A 123 12.89 -6.09 -9.33
CA PRO A 123 14.21 -6.43 -8.78
C PRO A 123 15.14 -5.21 -8.83
N LEU A 124 15.96 -5.06 -7.81
CA LEU A 124 16.92 -3.97 -7.67
C LEU A 124 18.19 -4.49 -6.99
N THR A 125 19.35 -4.07 -7.47
CA THR A 125 20.63 -4.29 -6.79
C THR A 125 21.21 -2.95 -6.37
N LEU A 126 21.44 -2.77 -5.10
CA LEU A 126 22.00 -1.55 -4.52
C LEU A 126 23.51 -1.48 -4.69
N ALA A 127 24.10 -0.31 -4.43
CA ALA A 127 25.53 -0.04 -4.64
C ALA A 127 26.46 -0.91 -3.77
N ASP A 128 25.96 -1.42 -2.64
CA ASP A 128 26.69 -2.34 -1.76
C ASP A 128 26.54 -3.81 -2.13
N GLY A 129 25.82 -4.13 -3.22
CA GLY A 129 25.48 -5.49 -3.66
C GLY A 129 24.28 -6.11 -2.96
N THR A 130 23.61 -5.41 -2.03
CA THR A 130 22.33 -5.84 -1.44
C THR A 130 21.27 -5.95 -2.55
N ARG A 131 20.61 -7.10 -2.62
CA ARG A 131 19.52 -7.35 -3.58
C ARG A 131 18.18 -7.12 -2.93
N LEU A 132 17.34 -6.38 -3.62
CA LEU A 132 15.96 -6.12 -3.24
C LEU A 132 15.01 -6.66 -4.30
N LEU A 133 13.86 -7.14 -3.88
CA LEU A 133 12.69 -7.31 -4.74
C LEU A 133 11.58 -6.47 -4.14
N LEU A 134 11.16 -5.44 -4.86
CA LEU A 134 10.01 -4.62 -4.50
C LEU A 134 8.75 -5.35 -4.98
N ASN A 135 7.78 -5.55 -4.10
CA ASN A 135 6.48 -6.10 -4.43
C ASN A 135 5.56 -5.00 -5.01
N THR A 136 4.32 -5.33 -5.32
CA THR A 136 3.29 -4.42 -5.83
C THR A 136 3.17 -3.15 -4.99
N ALA A 137 2.98 -1.99 -5.66
CA ALA A 137 2.71 -0.69 -5.03
C ALA A 137 3.70 -0.35 -3.90
N THR A 138 4.99 -0.62 -4.10
CA THR A 138 6.04 -0.42 -3.10
C THR A 138 6.81 0.86 -3.37
N GLU A 139 7.07 1.62 -2.33
CA GLU A 139 7.94 2.80 -2.35
C GLU A 139 9.01 2.69 -1.29
N ILE A 140 10.26 2.89 -1.68
CA ILE A 140 11.43 2.95 -0.79
C ILE A 140 12.27 4.19 -1.04
N ALA A 141 13.01 4.61 -0.02
CA ALA A 141 14.12 5.55 -0.13
C ALA A 141 15.39 4.91 0.41
N VAL A 142 16.48 4.98 -0.36
CA VAL A 142 17.78 4.38 -0.02
C VAL A 142 18.76 5.50 0.29
N ASP A 143 19.33 5.48 1.49
CA ASP A 143 20.36 6.41 1.95
C ASP A 143 21.55 5.62 2.49
N PHE A 144 22.63 5.59 1.71
CA PHE A 144 23.88 4.93 2.06
C PHE A 144 24.98 5.97 2.23
N ASN A 145 25.56 6.01 3.40
CA ASN A 145 26.67 6.91 3.71
C ASN A 145 27.89 6.14 4.25
N ALA A 146 28.91 6.86 4.68
CA ALA A 146 30.16 6.24 5.16
C ALA A 146 29.98 5.43 6.46
N GLN A 147 28.93 5.67 7.24
CA GLN A 147 28.71 5.08 8.57
C GLN A 147 27.61 4.01 8.57
N ALA A 148 26.59 4.14 7.72
CA ALA A 148 25.40 3.29 7.75
C ALA A 148 24.76 3.14 6.37
N ARG A 149 23.96 2.08 6.24
CA ARG A 149 23.12 1.78 5.08
C ARG A 149 21.66 1.76 5.54
N SER A 150 20.86 2.70 5.04
CA SER A 150 19.45 2.82 5.41
C SER A 150 18.57 2.60 4.20
N ILE A 151 17.56 1.73 4.34
CA ILE A 151 16.46 1.53 3.40
C ILE A 151 15.20 1.90 4.14
N ARG A 152 14.52 2.98 3.73
CA ARG A 152 13.20 3.34 4.29
C ARG A 152 12.12 2.73 3.44
N LEU A 153 11.31 1.86 4.02
CA LEU A 153 10.08 1.36 3.40
C LEU A 153 8.94 2.32 3.72
N LEU A 154 8.52 3.10 2.72
CA LEU A 154 7.46 4.10 2.85
C LEU A 154 6.09 3.45 2.68
N ALA A 155 5.97 2.50 1.75
CA ALA A 155 4.76 1.73 1.48
C ALA A 155 5.10 0.39 0.86
N GLY A 156 4.21 -0.59 0.97
CA GLY A 156 4.30 -1.87 0.28
C GLY A 156 5.14 -2.92 1.01
N GLU A 157 5.92 -3.70 0.24
CA GLU A 157 6.62 -4.87 0.72
C GLU A 157 7.92 -5.09 -0.06
N ILE A 158 9.00 -5.41 0.64
CA ILE A 158 10.30 -5.71 0.04
C ILE A 158 10.84 -7.05 0.54
N LEU A 159 11.47 -7.82 -0.35
CA LEU A 159 12.41 -8.87 0.03
C LEU A 159 13.82 -8.29 -0.02
N VAL A 160 14.59 -8.54 1.04
CA VAL A 160 15.98 -8.08 1.18
C VAL A 160 16.88 -9.29 1.27
N THR A 161 17.88 -9.35 0.42
CA THR A 161 19.03 -10.27 0.58
C THR A 161 20.27 -9.41 0.84
N SER A 162 20.69 -9.33 2.10
CA SER A 162 21.75 -8.44 2.51
C SER A 162 23.12 -8.88 2.01
N ALA A 163 23.90 -7.95 1.45
CA ALA A 163 25.30 -8.18 1.13
C ALA A 163 26.20 -8.00 2.37
N PRO A 164 27.33 -8.70 2.45
CA PRO A 164 28.37 -8.45 3.44
C PRO A 164 28.95 -7.04 3.27
N ASP A 165 28.93 -6.23 4.33
CA ASP A 165 29.50 -4.89 4.36
C ASP A 165 29.76 -4.51 5.83
N PRO A 166 30.87 -3.85 6.17
CA PRO A 166 31.19 -3.47 7.55
C PRO A 166 30.19 -2.44 8.13
N ARG A 167 29.53 -1.66 7.29
CA ARG A 167 28.51 -0.69 7.73
C ARG A 167 27.20 -1.41 8.05
N PRO A 168 26.55 -1.09 9.17
CA PRO A 168 25.27 -1.69 9.51
C PRO A 168 24.19 -1.34 8.49
N LEU A 169 23.40 -2.34 8.06
CA LEU A 169 22.20 -2.16 7.27
C LEU A 169 20.99 -2.03 8.20
N ARG A 170 20.05 -1.12 7.87
CA ARG A 170 18.76 -1.01 8.53
C ARG A 170 17.66 -0.84 7.51
N VAL A 171 16.55 -1.56 7.67
CA VAL A 171 15.28 -1.28 7.02
C VAL A 171 14.41 -0.53 8.02
N VAL A 172 14.00 0.68 7.68
CA VAL A 172 13.24 1.59 8.55
C VAL A 172 11.82 1.72 8.00
N THR A 173 10.83 1.57 8.86
CA THR A 173 9.41 1.85 8.58
C THR A 173 8.92 2.95 9.52
N ALA A 174 7.67 3.41 9.38
CA ALA A 174 7.07 4.30 10.35
C ALA A 174 6.92 3.66 11.74
N ASP A 175 6.89 2.31 11.79
CA ASP A 175 6.58 1.53 12.99
C ASP A 175 7.85 1.09 13.75
N GLY A 176 9.02 1.24 13.15
CA GLY A 176 10.29 0.81 13.76
C GLY A 176 11.37 0.51 12.74
N SER A 177 12.41 -0.20 13.18
CA SER A 177 13.54 -0.58 12.33
C SER A 177 13.90 -2.06 12.46
N VAL A 178 14.35 -2.64 11.35
CA VAL A 178 14.82 -4.02 11.24
C VAL A 178 16.28 -4.02 10.86
N ARG A 179 17.15 -4.62 11.69
CA ARG A 179 18.60 -4.76 11.47
C ARG A 179 18.94 -6.20 11.11
N PRO A 180 19.33 -6.50 9.87
CA PRO A 180 19.75 -7.83 9.47
C PRO A 180 21.14 -8.20 10.00
N ILE A 181 21.32 -9.50 10.26
CA ILE A 181 22.58 -10.12 10.65
C ILE A 181 22.89 -11.22 9.63
N GLY A 182 23.27 -10.83 8.38
CA GLY A 182 23.54 -11.78 7.30
C GLY A 182 22.29 -12.56 6.89
N THR A 183 21.28 -11.89 6.29
CA THR A 183 19.92 -12.43 6.23
C THR A 183 19.24 -12.27 4.89
N ARG A 184 18.28 -13.18 4.66
CA ARG A 184 17.23 -13.05 3.65
C ARG A 184 15.88 -12.96 4.36
N PHE A 185 15.19 -11.82 4.20
CA PHE A 185 13.97 -11.51 4.94
C PHE A 185 13.08 -10.58 4.13
N SER A 186 11.79 -10.60 4.39
CA SER A 186 10.87 -9.58 3.87
C SER A 186 10.40 -8.65 4.97
N VAL A 187 10.14 -7.40 4.58
CA VAL A 187 9.45 -6.41 5.41
C VAL A 187 8.27 -5.90 4.62
N ARG A 188 7.08 -5.97 5.23
CA ARG A 188 5.85 -5.42 4.70
C ARG A 188 5.31 -4.37 5.65
N ARG A 189 4.92 -3.23 5.10
CA ARG A 189 4.13 -2.23 5.80
C ARG A 189 2.67 -2.38 5.36
N ALA A 190 1.78 -2.75 6.29
CA ALA A 190 0.36 -2.83 6.02
C ALA A 190 -0.24 -1.42 5.89
N GLY A 191 -1.07 -1.19 4.87
CA GLY A 191 -1.60 0.15 4.58
C GLY A 191 -2.66 0.64 5.57
N SER A 192 -3.39 -0.26 6.24
CA SER A 192 -4.55 0.09 7.07
C SER A 192 -4.38 -0.17 8.57
N ASP A 193 -3.42 -1.01 8.98
CA ASP A 193 -3.37 -1.52 10.36
C ASP A 193 -2.25 -0.89 11.20
N ASP A 194 -1.61 0.18 10.74
CA ASP A 194 -0.48 0.86 11.40
C ASP A 194 0.56 -0.11 11.98
N THR A 195 0.76 -1.25 11.30
CA THR A 195 1.71 -2.28 11.71
C THR A 195 2.58 -2.72 10.55
N SER A 196 3.88 -2.83 10.83
CA SER A 196 4.83 -3.48 9.92
C SER A 196 4.99 -4.95 10.31
N ARG A 197 5.31 -5.79 9.33
CA ARG A 197 5.60 -7.21 9.56
C ARG A 197 6.95 -7.57 8.94
N VAL A 198 7.75 -8.34 9.67
CA VAL A 198 8.97 -8.96 9.17
C VAL A 198 8.80 -10.47 9.12
N VAL A 199 9.34 -11.09 8.06
CA VAL A 199 9.40 -12.56 7.88
C VAL A 199 10.85 -12.91 7.55
N VAL A 200 11.44 -13.84 8.29
CA VAL A 200 12.85 -14.23 8.11
C VAL A 200 12.93 -15.59 7.45
N PHE A 201 13.58 -15.65 6.30
CA PHE A 201 13.80 -16.89 5.54
C PHE A 201 15.17 -17.51 5.84
N GLU A 202 16.21 -16.67 5.99
CA GLU A 202 17.58 -17.10 6.30
C GLU A 202 18.24 -16.16 7.30
N GLY A 203 19.01 -16.68 8.23
CA GLY A 203 19.75 -15.91 9.24
C GLY A 203 18.88 -15.38 10.37
N ALA A 204 19.13 -14.15 10.82
CA ALA A 204 18.39 -13.50 11.90
C ALA A 204 18.32 -11.99 11.72
N VAL A 205 17.26 -11.37 12.23
CA VAL A 205 17.10 -9.91 12.29
C VAL A 205 16.83 -9.46 13.74
N GLU A 206 17.21 -8.24 14.04
CA GLU A 206 16.81 -7.52 15.24
C GLU A 206 15.79 -6.45 14.85
N VAL A 207 14.62 -6.49 15.49
CA VAL A 207 13.55 -5.51 15.34
C VAL A 207 13.59 -4.58 16.52
N ASP A 208 13.63 -3.27 16.27
CA ASP A 208 13.46 -2.23 17.29
C ASP A 208 12.22 -1.41 16.95
N ALA A 209 11.26 -1.41 17.86
CA ALA A 209 10.03 -0.62 17.74
C ALA A 209 9.73 0.03 19.10
N HIS A 210 9.67 1.36 19.12
CA HIS A 210 9.40 2.16 20.32
C HIS A 210 10.31 1.82 21.51
N GLY A 211 11.62 1.61 21.25
CA GLY A 211 12.62 1.30 22.28
C GLY A 211 12.55 -0.13 22.83
N ARG A 212 11.68 -0.98 22.29
CA ARG A 212 11.62 -2.40 22.63
C ARG A 212 12.22 -3.22 21.49
N GLN A 213 13.05 -4.20 21.86
CA GLN A 213 13.77 -5.03 20.91
C GLN A 213 13.28 -6.47 20.93
N ALA A 214 13.26 -7.07 19.74
CA ALA A 214 12.96 -8.49 19.55
C ALA A 214 13.91 -9.08 18.49
N ARG A 215 14.35 -10.31 18.71
CA ARG A 215 15.12 -11.07 17.73
C ARG A 215 14.23 -12.07 17.02
N VAL A 216 14.31 -12.10 15.70
CA VAL A 216 13.55 -13.01 14.83
C VAL A 216 14.56 -13.81 14.01
N VAL A 217 14.45 -15.13 14.03
CA VAL A 217 15.35 -16.03 13.31
C VAL A 217 14.68 -16.69 12.13
N ALA A 218 15.43 -17.37 11.28
CA ALA A 218 14.90 -18.10 10.13
C ALA A 218 13.73 -19.02 10.53
N GLY A 219 12.68 -19.02 9.71
CA GLY A 219 11.43 -19.75 9.98
C GLY A 219 10.42 -19.02 10.88
N GLN A 220 10.72 -17.77 11.27
CA GLN A 220 9.87 -16.96 12.13
C GLN A 220 9.42 -15.67 11.46
N ARG A 221 8.31 -15.12 11.97
CA ARG A 221 7.76 -13.80 11.62
C ARG A 221 7.38 -13.01 12.87
N LEU A 222 7.30 -11.70 12.72
CA LEU A 222 6.92 -10.78 13.79
C LEU A 222 6.18 -9.57 13.18
N GLY A 223 5.05 -9.20 13.79
CA GLY A 223 4.40 -7.90 13.59
C GLY A 223 4.93 -6.88 14.59
N PHE A 224 5.11 -5.61 14.17
CA PHE A 224 5.51 -4.52 15.07
C PHE A 224 4.82 -3.22 14.68
N GLY A 225 4.50 -2.40 15.66
CA GLY A 225 3.73 -1.15 15.49
C GLY A 225 3.80 -0.28 16.72
N ALA A 226 2.81 0.59 16.93
CA ALA A 226 2.75 1.55 18.03
C ALA A 226 2.92 0.92 19.43
N GLN A 227 2.53 -0.34 19.60
CA GLN A 227 2.68 -1.09 20.86
C GLN A 227 4.04 -1.79 21.01
N GLY A 228 4.98 -1.53 20.09
CA GLY A 228 6.25 -2.22 20.01
C GLY A 228 6.18 -3.54 19.24
N PRO A 229 7.21 -4.42 19.39
CA PRO A 229 7.22 -5.75 18.80
C PRO A 229 6.13 -6.63 19.42
N GLY A 230 5.38 -7.33 18.56
CA GLY A 230 4.39 -8.33 18.98
C GLY A 230 5.03 -9.68 19.35
N ALA A 231 4.23 -10.73 19.35
CA ALA A 231 4.73 -12.08 19.56
C ALA A 231 5.49 -12.59 18.32
N VAL A 232 6.59 -13.32 18.57
CA VAL A 232 7.30 -14.04 17.51
C VAL A 232 6.51 -15.31 17.17
N GLU A 233 6.13 -15.44 15.91
CA GLU A 233 5.42 -16.60 15.38
C GLU A 233 6.35 -17.48 14.57
N SER A 234 6.29 -18.80 14.80
CA SER A 234 7.01 -19.80 14.01
C SER A 234 6.13 -20.37 12.88
N GLY A 235 6.75 -21.08 11.93
CA GLY A 235 6.03 -21.74 10.85
C GLY A 235 6.03 -20.96 9.53
N VAL A 236 7.01 -20.08 9.34
CA VAL A 236 7.31 -19.49 8.04
C VAL A 236 7.73 -20.58 7.06
N GLY A 237 7.17 -20.55 5.87
CA GLY A 237 7.43 -21.53 4.83
C GLY A 237 7.24 -20.98 3.43
N VAL A 238 7.15 -21.89 2.46
CA VAL A 238 7.01 -21.57 1.02
C VAL A 238 5.85 -20.61 0.72
N ALA A 239 4.77 -20.65 1.52
CA ALA A 239 3.62 -19.78 1.34
C ALA A 239 3.98 -18.29 1.58
N ASP A 240 4.84 -18.03 2.54
CA ASP A 240 5.25 -16.65 2.92
C ASP A 240 6.19 -16.02 1.88
N GLU A 241 6.84 -16.86 1.07
CA GLU A 241 7.75 -16.43 0.01
C GLU A 241 7.12 -16.47 -1.39
N ALA A 242 5.97 -17.14 -1.56
CA ALA A 242 5.35 -17.39 -2.86
C ALA A 242 5.08 -16.11 -3.68
N TRP A 243 4.87 -14.98 -3.00
CA TRP A 243 4.68 -13.70 -3.66
C TRP A 243 5.88 -13.29 -4.52
N THR A 244 7.11 -13.70 -4.20
CA THR A 244 8.31 -13.42 -5.02
C THR A 244 8.25 -14.03 -6.41
N GLN A 245 7.36 -15.01 -6.60
CA GLN A 245 7.05 -15.67 -7.86
C GLN A 245 5.69 -15.23 -8.43
N GLY A 246 5.11 -14.15 -7.90
CA GLY A 246 3.80 -13.64 -8.32
C GLY A 246 2.63 -14.53 -7.90
N MET A 247 2.78 -15.34 -6.84
CA MET A 247 1.78 -16.29 -6.37
C MET A 247 1.34 -15.96 -4.94
N VAL A 248 0.08 -16.23 -4.63
CA VAL A 248 -0.46 -16.26 -3.26
C VAL A 248 -0.83 -17.70 -2.91
N VAL A 249 -0.27 -18.22 -1.84
CA VAL A 249 -0.57 -19.57 -1.35
C VAL A 249 -1.51 -19.48 -0.15
N ALA A 250 -2.74 -19.90 -0.33
CA ALA A 250 -3.74 -20.00 0.71
C ALA A 250 -3.66 -21.38 1.39
N ARG A 251 -3.60 -21.42 2.72
CA ARG A 251 -3.67 -22.64 3.55
C ARG A 251 -4.81 -22.49 4.54
N ARG A 252 -6.00 -23.00 4.19
CA ARG A 252 -7.23 -22.79 4.96
C ARG A 252 -7.48 -21.31 5.28
N MET A 253 -7.08 -20.44 4.37
CA MET A 253 -7.23 -19.00 4.48
C MET A 253 -8.70 -18.61 4.38
N ARG A 254 -9.14 -17.58 5.10
CA ARG A 254 -10.48 -17.01 4.91
C ARG A 254 -10.55 -16.38 3.53
N LEU A 255 -11.70 -16.51 2.89
CA LEU A 255 -11.89 -15.94 1.55
C LEU A 255 -11.70 -14.41 1.56
N ALA A 256 -12.17 -13.75 2.61
CA ALA A 256 -11.95 -12.30 2.78
C ALA A 256 -10.46 -11.94 2.78
N ASP A 257 -9.62 -12.72 3.48
CA ASP A 257 -8.17 -12.46 3.57
C ASP A 257 -7.47 -12.72 2.24
N LEU A 258 -7.86 -13.77 1.50
CA LEU A 258 -7.32 -14.04 0.17
C LEU A 258 -7.72 -12.95 -0.83
N VAL A 259 -9.00 -12.52 -0.80
CA VAL A 259 -9.49 -11.43 -1.65
C VAL A 259 -8.76 -10.13 -1.36
N ALA A 260 -8.52 -9.80 -0.09
CA ALA A 260 -7.75 -8.62 0.32
C ALA A 260 -6.29 -8.70 -0.14
N GLU A 261 -5.68 -9.90 -0.09
CA GLU A 261 -4.31 -10.08 -0.59
C GLU A 261 -4.23 -9.94 -2.12
N LEU A 262 -5.20 -10.49 -2.86
CA LEU A 262 -5.27 -10.34 -4.32
C LEU A 262 -5.59 -8.90 -4.75
N ASP A 263 -6.37 -8.14 -3.97
CA ASP A 263 -6.71 -6.74 -4.23
C ASP A 263 -5.46 -5.84 -4.33
N ARG A 264 -4.40 -6.18 -3.61
CA ARG A 264 -3.13 -5.44 -3.63
C ARG A 264 -2.46 -5.38 -5.00
N TYR A 265 -2.65 -6.40 -5.82
CA TYR A 265 -1.93 -6.58 -7.09
C TYR A 265 -2.66 -5.98 -8.29
N HIS A 266 -3.85 -5.44 -8.09
CA HIS A 266 -4.66 -4.96 -9.21
C HIS A 266 -5.18 -3.55 -8.97
N PRO A 267 -5.23 -2.71 -10.02
CA PRO A 267 -5.86 -1.41 -9.90
C PRO A 267 -7.37 -1.59 -9.70
N GLY A 268 -7.96 -0.73 -8.86
CA GLY A 268 -9.38 -0.76 -8.52
C GLY A 268 -9.68 -1.52 -7.23
N PHE A 269 -10.86 -2.13 -7.15
CA PHE A 269 -11.39 -2.74 -5.93
C PHE A 269 -11.82 -4.17 -6.19
N LEU A 270 -11.30 -5.08 -5.39
CA LEU A 270 -11.75 -6.45 -5.29
C LEU A 270 -12.35 -6.66 -3.90
N ARG A 271 -13.65 -6.87 -3.82
CA ARG A 271 -14.38 -6.99 -2.56
C ARG A 271 -14.91 -8.39 -2.34
N CYS A 272 -14.95 -8.79 -1.08
CA CYS A 272 -15.58 -10.03 -0.64
C CYS A 272 -16.90 -9.71 0.07
N HIS A 273 -18.00 -10.31 -0.41
CA HIS A 273 -19.30 -10.16 0.24
C HIS A 273 -19.26 -10.79 1.64
N PRO A 274 -19.82 -10.14 2.69
CA PRO A 274 -19.77 -10.68 4.06
C PRO A 274 -20.29 -12.11 4.20
N ALA A 275 -21.32 -12.49 3.45
CA ALA A 275 -21.90 -13.83 3.51
C ALA A 275 -20.95 -14.96 3.13
N VAL A 276 -19.87 -14.71 2.39
CA VAL A 276 -18.86 -15.69 1.97
C VAL A 276 -17.48 -15.44 2.56
N ALA A 277 -17.33 -14.39 3.35
CA ALA A 277 -16.06 -13.92 3.91
C ALA A 277 -15.33 -15.02 4.72
N GLU A 278 -16.09 -15.84 5.46
CA GLU A 278 -15.59 -16.89 6.35
C GLU A 278 -15.31 -18.22 5.65
N LEU A 279 -15.65 -18.37 4.37
CA LEU A 279 -15.32 -19.58 3.61
C LEU A 279 -13.80 -19.79 3.64
N ARG A 280 -13.40 -21.06 3.81
CA ARG A 280 -11.99 -21.45 3.87
C ARG A 280 -11.55 -22.03 2.55
N ILE A 281 -10.42 -21.55 2.06
CA ILE A 281 -9.86 -22.02 0.81
C ILE A 281 -8.39 -22.42 0.98
N SER A 282 -7.98 -23.44 0.22
CA SER A 282 -6.59 -23.86 0.10
C SER A 282 -6.25 -23.99 -1.38
N GLY A 283 -5.11 -23.45 -1.77
CA GLY A 283 -4.68 -23.45 -3.17
C GLY A 283 -3.60 -22.40 -3.43
N THR A 284 -3.12 -22.37 -4.67
CA THR A 284 -2.13 -21.39 -5.14
C THR A 284 -2.78 -20.54 -6.22
N PHE A 285 -2.73 -19.22 -6.03
CA PHE A 285 -3.41 -18.25 -6.87
C PHE A 285 -2.39 -17.31 -7.51
N PRO A 286 -2.40 -17.14 -8.85
CA PRO A 286 -1.51 -16.21 -9.53
C PRO A 286 -1.92 -14.76 -9.23
N ALA A 287 -1.17 -14.10 -8.35
CA ALA A 287 -1.46 -12.74 -7.89
C ALA A 287 -1.51 -11.72 -9.03
N LEU A 288 -0.64 -11.86 -10.03
CA LEU A 288 -0.53 -10.95 -11.17
C LEU A 288 -1.57 -11.22 -12.28
N ALA A 289 -2.29 -12.34 -12.21
CA ALA A 289 -3.29 -12.76 -13.20
C ALA A 289 -4.69 -12.79 -12.58
N ARG A 290 -5.28 -11.61 -12.33
CA ARG A 290 -6.56 -11.42 -11.63
C ARG A 290 -7.68 -12.32 -12.16
N ALA A 291 -7.90 -12.33 -13.48
CA ALA A 291 -8.96 -13.12 -14.09
C ALA A 291 -8.82 -14.62 -13.77
N ARG A 292 -7.59 -15.15 -13.83
CA ARG A 292 -7.32 -16.55 -13.52
C ARG A 292 -7.55 -16.86 -12.04
N SER A 293 -7.12 -15.99 -11.14
CA SER A 293 -7.36 -16.18 -9.70
C SER A 293 -8.84 -16.14 -9.36
N LEU A 294 -9.61 -15.23 -9.94
CA LEU A 294 -11.05 -15.15 -9.73
C LEU A 294 -11.79 -16.34 -10.33
N GLN A 295 -11.34 -16.85 -11.48
CA GLN A 295 -11.88 -18.07 -12.06
C GLN A 295 -11.67 -19.28 -11.14
N LEU A 296 -10.45 -19.45 -10.61
CA LEU A 296 -10.13 -20.52 -9.66
C LEU A 296 -10.99 -20.44 -8.38
N LEU A 297 -11.29 -19.24 -7.90
CA LEU A 297 -12.20 -19.04 -6.76
C LEU A 297 -13.61 -19.54 -7.07
N ALA A 298 -14.17 -19.19 -8.23
CA ALA A 298 -15.50 -19.60 -8.65
C ALA A 298 -15.59 -21.09 -8.96
N GLU A 299 -14.51 -21.73 -9.41
CA GLU A 299 -14.43 -23.18 -9.64
C GLU A 299 -14.32 -23.98 -8.33
N THR A 300 -13.78 -23.37 -7.25
CA THR A 300 -13.46 -24.10 -6.01
C THR A 300 -14.50 -23.91 -4.91
N LEU A 301 -15.17 -22.76 -4.89
CA LEU A 301 -16.12 -22.37 -3.85
C LEU A 301 -17.50 -22.04 -4.44
N PRO A 302 -18.59 -22.14 -3.65
CA PRO A 302 -19.93 -21.76 -4.09
C PRO A 302 -20.07 -20.25 -4.15
N VAL A 303 -19.26 -19.59 -4.96
CA VAL A 303 -19.23 -18.13 -5.15
C VAL A 303 -19.31 -17.78 -6.62
N GLN A 304 -19.81 -16.59 -6.91
CA GLN A 304 -19.76 -15.99 -8.23
C GLN A 304 -18.97 -14.69 -8.19
N VAL A 305 -18.34 -14.37 -9.31
CA VAL A 305 -17.60 -13.12 -9.49
C VAL A 305 -18.48 -12.14 -10.25
N ARG A 306 -18.89 -11.08 -9.58
CA ARG A 306 -19.67 -10.01 -10.18
C ARG A 306 -18.75 -8.84 -10.53
N GLN A 307 -18.55 -8.62 -11.81
CA GLN A 307 -17.82 -7.48 -12.33
C GLN A 307 -18.79 -6.36 -12.66
N ARG A 308 -18.71 -5.24 -11.96
CA ARG A 308 -19.52 -4.04 -12.24
C ARG A 308 -18.82 -3.08 -13.21
N SER A 309 -17.49 -3.04 -13.17
CA SER A 309 -16.64 -2.30 -14.12
C SER A 309 -15.27 -2.97 -14.21
N ALA A 310 -14.37 -2.47 -15.04
CA ALA A 310 -12.98 -2.93 -15.10
C ALA A 310 -12.25 -2.80 -13.74
N TYR A 311 -12.69 -1.87 -12.89
CA TYR A 311 -12.06 -1.52 -11.62
C TYR A 311 -12.83 -2.00 -10.38
N TRP A 312 -14.08 -2.51 -10.55
CA TRP A 312 -14.89 -2.96 -9.42
C TRP A 312 -15.37 -4.38 -9.62
N VAL A 313 -14.84 -5.26 -8.78
CA VAL A 313 -15.19 -6.68 -8.77
C VAL A 313 -15.57 -7.11 -7.36
N THR A 314 -16.63 -7.88 -7.25
CA THR A 314 -17.10 -8.45 -5.98
C THR A 314 -17.20 -9.96 -6.11
N VAL A 315 -16.66 -10.67 -5.12
CA VAL A 315 -16.87 -12.10 -4.92
C VAL A 315 -18.08 -12.24 -3.99
N GLU A 316 -19.18 -12.82 -4.49
CA GLU A 316 -20.46 -12.92 -3.78
C GLU A 316 -20.99 -14.37 -3.79
N PRO A 317 -21.99 -14.73 -2.93
CA PRO A 317 -22.57 -16.06 -2.95
C PRO A 317 -23.12 -16.42 -4.33
N LEU A 318 -22.97 -17.69 -4.73
CA LEU A 318 -23.67 -18.21 -5.89
C LEU A 318 -25.18 -18.03 -5.66
N ARG A 319 -25.87 -17.35 -6.57
CA ARG A 319 -27.32 -17.24 -6.50
C ARG A 319 -27.92 -18.60 -6.84
N ALA A 320 -28.80 -19.09 -5.98
CA ALA A 320 -29.60 -20.30 -6.21
C ALA A 320 -30.62 -20.05 -7.33
#